data_e0c3753ede9174b94846f092a1a684b8
#
_entry.id   e0c3753ede9174b94846f092a1a684b8
#
_cell.length_a   1.000
_cell.length_b   1.000
_cell.length_c   1.000
_cell.angle_alpha   90.00
_cell.angle_beta   90.00
_cell.angle_gamma   90.00
#
_symmetry.space_group_name_H-M   'P 1'
#
loop_
_entity.id
_entity.type
_entity.pdbx_description
1 polymer ?
#
loop_
_entity_poly.entity_id
_entity_poly.type
_entity_poly.pdbx_seq_one_letter_code
_entity_poly.pdbx_strand_id
1 'polypeptide(L)'
;MQRRKDAVAHSGQDEPYGVQDFDVAEPNAMRQLVDSASEVEGFVLFDTPGNVSQDGLLPLFAGADFIVCPFDYEDKTLDSTGTFVSVLAAIRQHVGDMQARLLFVPNRIDPRVGTKEEQRMWNEAAAVLSKHGAVLPPIPARANLRRADTFEITPRQRGYVRDCFEIMLWEMTK
;
A
#
# COMPACT_ATOMS: atom_id res chain seq x y z
N MET A 1 15.55 -6.48 -5.77
CA MET A 1 16.50 -6.84 -4.69
C MET A 1 17.96 -6.52 -4.95
N GLN A 2 18.54 -6.84 -6.10
CA GLN A 2 19.98 -6.58 -6.39
C GLN A 2 20.39 -5.11 -6.17
N ARG A 3 19.60 -4.14 -6.70
CA ARG A 3 19.88 -2.69 -6.52
C ARG A 3 19.97 -2.25 -5.06
N ARG A 4 19.17 -2.86 -4.17
CA ARG A 4 19.24 -2.56 -2.73
C ARG A 4 20.51 -3.13 -2.11
N LYS A 5 20.88 -4.38 -2.42
CA LYS A 5 22.13 -4.98 -1.94
C LYS A 5 23.34 -4.16 -2.35
N ASP A 6 23.32 -3.66 -3.60
CA ASP A 6 24.39 -2.79 -4.11
C ASP A 6 24.40 -1.44 -3.38
N ALA A 7 23.23 -0.86 -3.08
CA ALA A 7 23.11 0.40 -2.32
C ALA A 7 23.60 0.24 -0.88
N VAL A 8 23.23 -0.85 -0.19
CA VAL A 8 23.73 -1.17 1.17
C VAL A 8 25.24 -1.27 1.18
N ALA A 9 25.81 -2.03 0.23
CA ALA A 9 27.27 -2.21 0.12
C ALA A 9 28.03 -0.90 -0.09
N HIS A 10 27.41 0.09 -0.75
CA HIS A 10 28.02 1.40 -1.03
C HIS A 10 27.78 2.44 0.05
N SER A 11 26.69 2.32 0.84
CA SER A 11 26.33 3.33 1.85
C SER A 11 27.15 3.24 3.13
N GLY A 12 27.65 2.06 3.47
CA GLY A 12 28.30 1.78 4.75
C GLY A 12 27.37 1.99 5.97
N GLN A 13 26.06 2.09 5.75
CA GLN A 13 25.04 2.26 6.78
C GLN A 13 24.39 0.91 7.10
N ASP A 14 23.96 0.75 8.34
CA ASP A 14 23.16 -0.40 8.74
C ASP A 14 21.81 -0.41 8.01
N GLU A 15 21.33 -1.59 7.66
CA GLU A 15 20.00 -1.72 7.04
C GLU A 15 18.91 -1.32 8.05
N PRO A 16 18.07 -0.32 7.72
CA PRO A 16 17.02 0.13 8.63
C PRO A 16 15.91 -0.91 8.87
N TYR A 17 15.81 -1.91 7.98
CA TYR A 17 14.85 -3.04 8.06
C TYR A 17 15.29 -4.19 7.15
N GLY A 18 14.97 -5.43 7.53
CA GLY A 18 15.22 -6.61 6.70
C GLY A 18 14.33 -6.66 5.47
N VAL A 19 14.81 -7.23 4.36
CA VAL A 19 14.03 -7.50 3.15
C VAL A 19 14.27 -8.91 2.66
N GLN A 20 13.19 -9.63 2.38
CA GLN A 20 13.22 -10.99 1.85
C GLN A 20 12.34 -11.08 0.60
N ASP A 21 12.75 -11.91 -0.36
CA ASP A 21 11.95 -12.22 -1.54
C ASP A 21 11.24 -13.55 -1.32
N PHE A 22 9.97 -13.63 -1.74
CA PHE A 22 9.18 -14.84 -1.72
C PHE A 22 8.50 -15.06 -3.06
N ASP A 23 8.34 -16.33 -3.43
CA ASP A 23 7.55 -16.71 -4.60
C ASP A 23 6.07 -16.80 -4.20
N VAL A 24 5.26 -15.92 -4.78
CA VAL A 24 3.82 -15.89 -4.53
C VAL A 24 3.04 -16.97 -5.28
N ALA A 25 3.70 -17.83 -6.07
CA ALA A 25 3.06 -18.94 -6.75
C ALA A 25 2.69 -20.11 -5.79
N GLU A 26 3.27 -20.14 -4.58
CA GLU A 26 3.12 -21.23 -3.60
C GLU A 26 2.23 -20.84 -2.42
N PRO A 27 0.89 -21.11 -2.45
CA PRO A 27 -0.04 -20.66 -1.41
C PRO A 27 0.28 -21.15 0.00
N ASN A 28 0.83 -22.37 0.13
CA ASN A 28 1.19 -22.94 1.45
C ASN A 28 2.41 -22.24 2.04
N ALA A 29 3.40 -21.89 1.22
CA ALA A 29 4.55 -21.10 1.66
C ALA A 29 4.12 -19.69 2.09
N MET A 30 3.18 -19.08 1.36
CA MET A 30 2.61 -17.79 1.73
C MET A 30 1.83 -17.84 3.04
N ARG A 31 1.08 -18.91 3.31
CA ARG A 31 0.39 -19.09 4.59
C ARG A 31 1.39 -19.17 5.75
N GLN A 32 2.42 -20.01 5.63
CA GLN A 32 3.48 -20.12 6.64
C GLN A 32 4.21 -18.78 6.86
N LEU A 33 4.42 -18.01 5.80
CA LEU A 33 5.00 -16.69 5.90
C LEU A 33 4.12 -15.71 6.69
N VAL A 34 2.81 -15.71 6.45
CA VAL A 34 1.84 -14.89 7.20
C VAL A 34 1.79 -15.31 8.66
N ASP A 35 1.75 -16.62 8.94
CA ASP A 35 1.77 -17.15 10.30
C ASP A 35 3.04 -16.71 11.04
N SER A 36 4.21 -16.82 10.40
CA SER A 36 5.47 -16.37 10.97
C SER A 36 5.52 -14.85 11.16
N ALA A 37 4.92 -14.09 10.25
CA ALA A 37 4.86 -12.63 10.34
C ALA A 37 4.00 -12.16 11.52
N SER A 38 2.97 -12.92 11.88
CA SER A 38 2.10 -12.61 13.03
C SER A 38 2.81 -12.71 14.38
N GLU A 39 3.94 -13.44 14.44
CA GLU A 39 4.76 -13.59 15.64
C GLU A 39 5.83 -12.47 15.78
N VAL A 40 6.01 -11.64 14.74
CA VAL A 40 7.00 -10.57 14.74
C VAL A 40 6.48 -9.36 15.51
N GLU A 41 7.23 -8.90 16.49
CA GLU A 41 6.94 -7.63 17.17
C GLU A 41 7.29 -6.46 16.23
N GLY A 42 6.28 -5.65 15.88
CA GLY A 42 6.42 -4.48 15.02
C GLY A 42 5.59 -4.56 13.74
N PHE A 43 6.13 -4.08 12.62
CA PHE A 43 5.46 -4.06 11.33
C PHE A 43 6.14 -5.00 10.33
N VAL A 44 5.36 -5.84 9.69
CA VAL A 44 5.78 -6.61 8.52
C VAL A 44 5.03 -6.08 7.29
N LEU A 45 5.76 -5.62 6.29
CA LEU A 45 5.19 -5.06 5.06
C LEU A 45 5.39 -6.04 3.91
N PHE A 46 4.29 -6.47 3.30
CA PHE A 46 4.30 -7.27 2.08
C PHE A 46 4.10 -6.35 0.86
N ASP A 47 5.13 -6.24 0.02
CA ASP A 47 5.03 -5.57 -1.28
C ASP A 47 4.57 -6.61 -2.31
N THR A 48 3.32 -6.50 -2.75
CA THR A 48 2.68 -7.50 -3.60
C THR A 48 2.68 -7.06 -5.07
N PRO A 49 2.72 -8.03 -6.02
CA PRO A 49 2.49 -7.73 -7.43
C PRO A 49 1.13 -7.05 -7.64
N GLY A 50 1.05 -6.14 -8.60
CA GLY A 50 -0.21 -5.46 -8.96
C GLY A 50 -1.27 -6.36 -9.60
N ASN A 51 -0.97 -7.64 -9.83
CA ASN A 51 -1.89 -8.63 -10.37
C ASN A 51 -2.46 -9.49 -9.24
N VAL A 52 -3.75 -9.39 -8.98
CA VAL A 52 -4.46 -10.12 -7.92
C VAL A 52 -4.86 -11.57 -8.30
N SER A 53 -4.51 -12.04 -9.49
CA SER A 53 -4.91 -13.37 -9.99
C SER A 53 -4.01 -14.52 -9.51
N GLN A 54 -3.00 -14.25 -8.68
CA GLN A 54 -2.10 -15.28 -8.17
C GLN A 54 -2.66 -15.89 -6.89
N ASP A 55 -2.79 -17.21 -6.86
CA ASP A 55 -3.40 -17.95 -5.73
C ASP A 55 -2.67 -17.73 -4.40
N GLY A 56 -1.37 -17.49 -4.43
CA GLY A 56 -0.57 -17.23 -3.23
C GLY A 56 -0.84 -15.87 -2.58
N LEU A 57 -1.51 -14.94 -3.26
CA LEU A 57 -1.91 -13.65 -2.66
C LEU A 57 -3.11 -13.81 -1.72
N LEU A 58 -3.93 -14.85 -1.89
CA LEU A 58 -5.09 -15.09 -1.05
C LEU A 58 -4.75 -15.23 0.44
N PRO A 59 -3.75 -16.04 0.86
CA PRO A 59 -3.32 -16.10 2.25
C PRO A 59 -2.82 -14.75 2.78
N LEU A 60 -2.11 -13.96 1.97
CA LEU A 60 -1.63 -12.63 2.38
C LEU A 60 -2.80 -11.66 2.65
N PHE A 61 -3.79 -11.61 1.76
CA PHE A 61 -4.97 -10.75 1.96
C PHE A 61 -5.84 -11.21 3.12
N ALA A 62 -5.97 -12.52 3.32
CA ALA A 62 -6.76 -13.09 4.40
C ALA A 62 -6.14 -12.86 5.79
N GLY A 63 -4.81 -12.93 5.89
CA GLY A 63 -4.09 -12.80 7.16
C GLY A 63 -3.51 -11.42 7.45
N ALA A 64 -3.68 -10.45 6.55
CA ALA A 64 -3.23 -9.07 6.80
C ALA A 64 -4.16 -8.36 7.78
N ASP A 65 -3.60 -7.54 8.67
CA ASP A 65 -4.37 -6.60 9.51
C ASP A 65 -4.83 -5.40 8.68
N PHE A 66 -3.97 -4.94 7.77
CA PHE A 66 -4.22 -3.78 6.92
C PHE A 66 -3.80 -4.05 5.48
N ILE A 67 -4.60 -3.57 4.54
CA ILE A 67 -4.26 -3.55 3.13
C ILE A 67 -4.18 -2.10 2.69
N VAL A 68 -2.97 -1.64 2.36
CA VAL A 68 -2.72 -0.30 1.83
C VAL A 68 -2.84 -0.33 0.33
N CYS A 69 -3.77 0.44 -0.22
CA CYS A 69 -4.04 0.54 -1.66
C CYS A 69 -3.70 1.93 -2.17
N PRO A 70 -2.49 2.15 -2.73
CA PRO A 70 -2.16 3.40 -3.38
C PRO A 70 -2.90 3.51 -4.73
N PHE A 71 -3.46 4.67 -5.01
CA PHE A 71 -4.15 4.96 -6.27
C PHE A 71 -3.95 6.41 -6.68
N ASP A 72 -4.24 6.74 -7.92
CA ASP A 72 -4.43 8.12 -8.39
C ASP A 72 -5.80 8.25 -9.06
N TYR A 73 -6.16 9.46 -9.45
CA TYR A 73 -7.48 9.74 -10.04
C TYR A 73 -7.51 9.59 -11.56
N GLU A 74 -6.56 8.85 -12.15
CA GLU A 74 -6.65 8.43 -13.55
C GLU A 74 -7.70 7.31 -13.70
N ASP A 75 -8.53 7.36 -14.75
CA ASP A 75 -9.64 6.41 -14.97
C ASP A 75 -9.19 4.95 -14.85
N LYS A 76 -8.05 4.60 -15.48
CA LYS A 76 -7.52 3.24 -15.44
C LYS A 76 -7.15 2.79 -14.01
N THR A 77 -6.64 3.71 -13.20
CA THR A 77 -6.27 3.42 -11.82
C THR A 77 -7.51 3.28 -10.95
N LEU A 78 -8.52 4.11 -11.16
CA LEU A 78 -9.82 4.01 -10.47
C LEU A 78 -10.53 2.70 -10.82
N ASP A 79 -10.57 2.30 -12.09
CA ASP A 79 -11.13 1.03 -12.53
C ASP A 79 -10.41 -0.17 -11.91
N SER A 80 -9.08 -0.14 -11.89
CA SER A 80 -8.27 -1.18 -11.27
C SER A 80 -8.50 -1.24 -9.75
N THR A 81 -8.62 -0.09 -9.09
CA THR A 81 -8.92 0.01 -7.66
C THR A 81 -10.32 -0.55 -7.36
N GLY A 82 -11.32 -0.23 -8.17
CA GLY A 82 -12.67 -0.78 -8.06
C GLY A 82 -12.71 -2.30 -8.23
N THR A 83 -11.97 -2.81 -9.22
CA THR A 83 -11.79 -4.25 -9.43
C THR A 83 -11.15 -4.90 -8.21
N PHE A 84 -10.08 -4.32 -7.68
CA PHE A 84 -9.39 -4.82 -6.48
C PHE A 84 -10.32 -4.88 -5.27
N VAL A 85 -11.10 -3.83 -5.01
CA VAL A 85 -12.10 -3.81 -3.92
C VAL A 85 -13.13 -4.93 -4.10
N SER A 86 -13.58 -5.17 -5.34
CA SER A 86 -14.54 -6.24 -5.65
C SER A 86 -13.95 -7.63 -5.38
N VAL A 87 -12.67 -7.84 -5.74
CA VAL A 87 -11.95 -9.09 -5.44
C VAL A 87 -11.82 -9.30 -3.94
N LEU A 88 -11.44 -8.28 -3.17
CA LEU A 88 -11.33 -8.39 -1.71
C LEU A 88 -12.70 -8.66 -1.06
N ALA A 89 -13.78 -8.08 -1.58
CA ALA A 89 -15.13 -8.37 -1.10
C ALA A 89 -15.51 -9.83 -1.35
N ALA A 90 -15.16 -10.39 -2.52
CA ALA A 90 -15.37 -11.80 -2.84
C ALA A 90 -14.53 -12.72 -1.92
N ILE A 91 -13.25 -12.39 -1.68
CA ILE A 91 -12.40 -13.13 -0.75
C ILE A 91 -13.04 -13.14 0.64
N ARG A 92 -13.47 -11.99 1.15
CA ARG A 92 -14.10 -11.86 2.46
C ARG A 92 -15.36 -12.73 2.61
N GLN A 93 -16.15 -12.86 1.55
CA GLN A 93 -17.32 -13.73 1.55
C GLN A 93 -16.97 -15.24 1.61
N HIS A 94 -15.84 -15.65 1.01
CA HIS A 94 -15.46 -17.06 0.93
C HIS A 94 -14.59 -17.49 2.11
N VAL A 95 -13.72 -16.62 2.62
CA VAL A 95 -12.78 -16.96 3.71
C VAL A 95 -13.38 -16.71 5.10
N GLY A 96 -14.41 -15.85 5.21
CA GLY A 96 -15.16 -15.62 6.44
C GLY A 96 -14.42 -14.82 7.52
N ASP A 97 -13.12 -15.08 7.71
CA ASP A 97 -12.31 -14.50 8.80
C ASP A 97 -11.40 -13.33 8.35
N MET A 98 -11.56 -12.82 7.14
CA MET A 98 -10.74 -11.72 6.65
C MET A 98 -11.10 -10.41 7.39
N GLN A 99 -10.27 -10.03 8.36
CA GLN A 99 -10.43 -8.82 9.19
C GLN A 99 -9.70 -7.60 8.64
N ALA A 100 -8.95 -7.76 7.56
CA ALA A 100 -8.11 -6.70 6.97
C ALA A 100 -8.88 -5.39 6.76
N ARG A 101 -8.34 -4.29 7.29
CA ARG A 101 -8.87 -2.93 7.08
C ARG A 101 -8.21 -2.32 5.85
N LEU A 102 -9.00 -1.69 4.97
CA LEU A 102 -8.49 -1.04 3.77
C LEU A 102 -8.10 0.41 4.05
N LEU A 103 -6.91 0.78 3.60
CA LEU A 103 -6.38 2.14 3.67
C LEU A 103 -6.06 2.61 2.23
N PHE A 104 -6.88 3.50 1.69
CA PHE A 104 -6.68 4.04 0.35
C PHE A 104 -5.78 5.27 0.41
N VAL A 105 -4.69 5.26 -0.35
CA VAL A 105 -3.69 6.34 -0.41
C VAL A 105 -3.77 7.03 -1.77
N PRO A 106 -4.44 8.19 -1.88
CA PRO A 106 -4.35 9.01 -3.09
C PRO A 106 -2.89 9.43 -3.29
N ASN A 107 -2.24 8.96 -4.35
CA ASN A 107 -0.82 9.17 -4.61
C ASN A 107 -0.61 9.97 -5.89
N ARG A 108 0.49 10.71 -5.96
CA ARG A 108 0.85 11.54 -7.12
C ARG A 108 -0.18 12.62 -7.46
N ILE A 109 -0.85 13.15 -6.46
CA ILE A 109 -1.90 14.16 -6.65
C ILE A 109 -1.27 15.54 -6.84
N ASP A 110 -1.58 16.22 -7.95
CA ASP A 110 -1.26 17.63 -8.13
C ASP A 110 -2.55 18.47 -8.04
N PRO A 111 -2.76 19.25 -6.96
CA PRO A 111 -3.99 20.02 -6.77
C PRO A 111 -4.18 21.16 -7.78
N ARG A 112 -3.16 21.46 -8.59
CA ARG A 112 -3.22 22.48 -9.65
C ARG A 112 -3.72 21.90 -10.97
N VAL A 113 -3.81 20.57 -11.08
CA VAL A 113 -4.28 19.86 -12.26
C VAL A 113 -5.74 19.48 -12.05
N GLY A 114 -6.46 19.45 -13.14
CA GLY A 114 -7.88 19.08 -13.17
C GLY A 114 -8.82 20.29 -13.19
N THR A 115 -9.85 20.16 -14.01
CA THR A 115 -10.98 21.07 -14.07
C THR A 115 -11.84 20.92 -12.81
N LYS A 116 -12.76 21.85 -12.58
CA LYS A 116 -13.72 21.74 -11.46
C LYS A 116 -14.58 20.47 -11.56
N GLU A 117 -14.86 20.01 -12.78
CA GLU A 117 -15.63 18.80 -13.00
C GLU A 117 -14.83 17.55 -12.65
N GLU A 118 -13.56 17.46 -13.05
CA GLU A 118 -12.66 16.37 -12.66
C GLU A 118 -12.45 16.34 -11.14
N GLN A 119 -12.25 17.48 -10.51
CA GLN A 119 -12.14 17.55 -9.04
C GLN A 119 -13.40 17.09 -8.31
N ARG A 120 -14.60 17.34 -8.89
CA ARG A 120 -15.84 16.79 -8.37
C ARG A 120 -15.88 15.28 -8.50
N MET A 121 -15.50 14.73 -9.67
CA MET A 121 -15.41 13.27 -9.88
C MET A 121 -14.42 12.61 -8.91
N TRP A 122 -13.29 13.25 -8.64
CA TRP A 122 -12.31 12.75 -7.65
C TRP A 122 -12.91 12.68 -6.25
N ASN A 123 -13.66 13.71 -5.84
CA ASN A 123 -14.34 13.71 -4.54
C ASN A 123 -15.42 12.63 -4.48
N GLU A 124 -16.16 12.41 -5.56
CA GLU A 124 -17.14 11.34 -5.66
C GLU A 124 -16.48 9.96 -5.58
N ALA A 125 -15.37 9.74 -6.29
CA ALA A 125 -14.59 8.51 -6.21
C ALA A 125 -14.06 8.26 -4.79
N ALA A 126 -13.50 9.27 -4.13
CA ALA A 126 -13.06 9.18 -2.74
C ALA A 126 -14.24 8.84 -1.80
N ALA A 127 -15.41 9.43 -2.00
CA ALA A 127 -16.61 9.12 -1.23
C ALA A 127 -17.13 7.68 -1.45
N VAL A 128 -16.95 7.12 -2.65
CA VAL A 128 -17.24 5.70 -2.92
C VAL A 128 -16.25 4.81 -2.19
N LEU A 129 -14.94 5.07 -2.30
CA LEU A 129 -13.89 4.28 -1.64
C LEU A 129 -14.02 4.33 -0.12
N SER A 130 -14.45 5.46 0.46
CA SER A 130 -14.63 5.60 1.91
C SER A 130 -15.70 4.67 2.51
N LYS A 131 -16.56 4.08 1.69
CA LYS A 131 -17.51 3.04 2.11
C LYS A 131 -16.84 1.68 2.34
N HIS A 132 -15.65 1.49 1.82
CA HIS A 132 -14.90 0.23 1.87
C HIS A 132 -13.71 0.30 2.82
N GLY A 133 -13.18 1.49 3.12
CA GLY A 133 -12.03 1.69 4.00
C GLY A 133 -11.71 3.17 4.19
N ALA A 134 -10.67 3.47 4.94
CA ALA A 134 -10.24 4.85 5.17
C ALA A 134 -9.53 5.41 3.93
N VAL A 135 -9.96 6.58 3.46
CA VAL A 135 -9.24 7.35 2.44
C VAL A 135 -8.32 8.33 3.15
N LEU A 136 -7.03 8.17 2.96
CA LEU A 136 -5.99 8.94 3.65
C LEU A 136 -5.71 10.28 2.96
N PRO A 137 -5.03 11.22 3.63
CA PRO A 137 -4.56 12.44 3.01
C PRO A 137 -3.69 12.16 1.78
N PRO A 138 -3.81 12.96 0.70
CA PRO A 138 -3.13 12.69 -0.55
C PRO A 138 -1.62 12.93 -0.46
N ILE A 139 -0.85 12.07 -1.10
CA ILE A 139 0.59 12.28 -1.34
C ILE A 139 0.77 13.08 -2.63
N PRO A 140 1.42 14.25 -2.58
CA PRO A 140 1.52 15.12 -3.75
C PRO A 140 2.50 14.59 -4.81
N ALA A 141 2.24 14.91 -6.07
CA ALA A 141 3.17 14.70 -7.17
C ALA A 141 4.40 15.60 -7.01
N ARG A 142 5.53 15.06 -6.59
CA ARG A 142 6.80 15.79 -6.42
C ARG A 142 7.97 15.03 -7.02
N ALA A 143 8.79 15.73 -7.79
CA ALA A 143 9.96 15.14 -8.45
C ALA A 143 10.97 14.53 -7.46
N ASN A 144 11.13 15.15 -6.29
CA ASN A 144 12.04 14.64 -5.25
C ASN A 144 11.50 13.40 -4.52
N LEU A 145 10.19 13.15 -4.47
CA LEU A 145 9.68 11.87 -3.96
C LEU A 145 10.04 10.70 -4.89
N ARG A 146 10.16 10.94 -6.19
CA ARG A 146 10.64 9.92 -7.15
C ARG A 146 12.12 9.55 -6.97
N ARG A 147 12.87 10.38 -6.24
CA ARG A 147 14.29 10.21 -5.94
C ARG A 147 14.54 9.88 -4.48
N ALA A 148 13.49 9.47 -3.75
CA ALA A 148 13.64 9.03 -2.38
C ALA A 148 14.57 7.81 -2.33
N ASP A 149 15.50 7.85 -1.40
CA ASP A 149 16.38 6.73 -1.13
C ASP A 149 15.70 5.75 -0.15
N THR A 150 16.16 4.51 -0.16
CA THR A 150 15.72 3.47 0.77
C THR A 150 16.28 3.70 2.18
N PHE A 151 17.42 4.40 2.29
CA PHE A 151 18.13 4.61 3.55
C PHE A 151 17.85 5.97 4.16
N GLU A 152 17.65 6.98 3.33
CA GLU A 152 17.48 8.34 3.82
C GLU A 152 16.30 9.04 3.15
N ILE A 153 15.37 9.50 3.97
CA ILE A 153 14.29 10.38 3.55
C ILE A 153 14.59 11.77 4.10
N THR A 154 14.83 12.72 3.22
CA THR A 154 15.13 14.10 3.60
C THR A 154 13.97 14.74 4.38
N PRO A 155 14.22 15.73 5.27
CA PRO A 155 13.16 16.44 5.99
C PRO A 155 12.07 16.99 5.07
N ARG A 156 12.46 17.46 3.88
CA ARG A 156 11.52 17.97 2.87
C ARG A 156 10.62 16.87 2.29
N GLN A 157 11.18 15.72 1.97
CA GLN A 157 10.41 14.55 1.49
C GLN A 157 9.47 14.05 2.59
N ARG A 158 9.97 13.96 3.82
CA ARG A 158 9.17 13.59 4.99
C ARG A 158 7.98 14.53 5.21
N GLY A 159 8.19 15.85 5.04
CA GLY A 159 7.12 16.85 5.13
C GLY A 159 6.01 16.64 4.11
N TYR A 160 6.30 16.13 2.91
CA TYR A 160 5.26 15.87 1.89
C TYR A 160 4.37 14.66 2.18
N VAL A 161 4.85 13.70 2.94
CA VAL A 161 4.13 12.45 3.21
C VAL A 161 3.61 12.36 4.65
N ARG A 162 3.99 13.33 5.50
CA ARG A 162 3.71 13.30 6.94
C ARG A 162 2.25 13.06 7.25
N ASP A 163 1.35 13.90 6.74
CA ASP A 163 -0.07 13.85 7.09
C ASP A 163 -0.68 12.50 6.73
N CYS A 164 -0.30 11.93 5.57
CA CYS A 164 -0.74 10.62 5.14
C CYS A 164 -0.27 9.52 6.10
N PHE A 165 1.02 9.51 6.44
CA PHE A 165 1.58 8.46 7.28
C PHE A 165 1.19 8.59 8.76
N GLU A 166 1.03 9.80 9.28
CA GLU A 166 0.53 10.01 10.65
C GLU A 166 -0.90 9.48 10.79
N ILE A 167 -1.79 9.78 9.84
CA ILE A 167 -3.14 9.25 9.84
C ILE A 167 -3.15 7.73 9.60
N MET A 168 -2.30 7.23 8.71
CA MET A 168 -2.14 5.79 8.49
C MET A 168 -1.79 5.06 9.78
N LEU A 169 -0.75 5.52 10.48
CA LEU A 169 -0.32 4.92 11.75
C LEU A 169 -1.41 5.01 12.82
N TRP A 170 -2.10 6.13 12.90
CA TRP A 170 -3.24 6.27 13.83
C TRP A 170 -4.37 5.28 13.50
N GLU A 171 -4.70 5.07 12.22
CA GLU A 171 -5.66 4.05 11.82
C GLU A 171 -5.20 2.64 12.21
N MET A 172 -3.90 2.36 12.14
CA MET A 172 -3.31 1.06 12.49
C MET A 172 -3.22 0.81 14.00
N THR A 173 -3.38 1.84 14.83
CA THR A 173 -3.28 1.72 16.30
C THR A 173 -4.63 1.79 17.02
N LYS A 174 -5.72 1.93 16.29
CA LYS A 174 -7.10 1.85 16.81
C LYS A 174 -7.50 0.40 17.07
#